data_d784eab76afa7f4a179cf1c272a8b7a5
#
_entry.id   d784eab76afa7f4a179cf1c272a8b7a5
#
_cell.length_a   1.000
_cell.length_b   1.000
_cell.length_c   1.000
_cell.angle_alpha   90.00
_cell.angle_beta   90.00
_cell.angle_gamma   90.00
#
_symmetry.space_group_name_H-M   'P 1'
#
loop_
_entity.id
_entity.type
_entity.pdbx_description
1 polymer ?
#
loop_
_entity_poly.entity_id
_entity_poly.type
_entity_poly.pdbx_seq_one_letter_code
_entity_poly.pdbx_strand_id
1 'polypeptide(L)'
;MKKIFYIFAVGYFVASCSGLPIQTKLEAYPAMYDDRKPLSVLVIPAINNSTAAEATDYFNVTITEPLSNVGYYTMPVEIVKDIFLKEGIVDSSMIKGLPTTIFKKNFGADAVLFVTINKWDKQYIVLAGNVTVSMDYVMLSTETSEIIWQYSATQTIDTTAESSGFIIADLISTAITTATTDYVPIAKQANFQAFTALPHGGYSDQHGLDGNQSISTTLKDAALDDEG
;
A
#
# COMPACT_ATOMS: atom_id res chain seq x y z
N MET A 1 -49.50 25.84 -52.30
CA MET A 1 -48.04 25.77 -52.18
C MET A 1 -47.68 25.93 -50.68
N LYS A 2 -47.52 24.82 -49.96
CA LYS A 2 -47.15 24.81 -48.52
C LYS A 2 -45.67 24.54 -48.39
N LYS A 3 -44.92 25.53 -47.89
CA LYS A 3 -43.49 25.39 -47.60
C LYS A 3 -43.34 24.75 -46.20
N ILE A 4 -42.79 23.55 -46.13
CA ILE A 4 -42.44 22.83 -44.90
C ILE A 4 -41.04 23.30 -44.51
N PHE A 5 -40.94 23.90 -43.28
CA PHE A 5 -39.69 24.33 -42.65
C PHE A 5 -39.19 23.20 -41.78
N TYR A 6 -38.09 22.54 -42.18
CA TYR A 6 -37.38 21.57 -41.33
C TYR A 6 -36.44 22.31 -40.40
N ILE A 7 -36.75 22.30 -39.11
CA ILE A 7 -35.84 22.75 -38.04
C ILE A 7 -34.93 21.60 -37.71
N PHE A 8 -33.65 21.73 -38.04
CA PHE A 8 -32.58 20.80 -37.66
C PHE A 8 -32.16 21.15 -36.19
N ALA A 9 -32.63 20.38 -35.23
CA ALA A 9 -32.15 20.48 -33.86
C ALA A 9 -30.77 19.79 -33.75
N VAL A 10 -29.71 20.58 -33.73
CA VAL A 10 -28.36 20.11 -33.44
C VAL A 10 -28.30 19.89 -31.91
N GLY A 11 -28.37 18.65 -31.49
CA GLY A 11 -28.14 18.23 -30.08
C GLY A 11 -26.66 18.37 -29.74
N TYR A 12 -26.31 19.33 -28.91
CA TYR A 12 -24.99 19.44 -28.29
C TYR A 12 -24.84 18.28 -27.26
N PHE A 13 -24.10 17.25 -27.66
CA PHE A 13 -23.61 16.24 -26.72
C PHE A 13 -22.43 16.84 -25.93
N VAL A 14 -22.69 17.36 -24.76
CA VAL A 14 -21.62 17.69 -23.78
C VAL A 14 -21.09 16.37 -23.24
N ALA A 15 -19.97 15.89 -23.78
CA ALA A 15 -19.22 14.82 -23.17
C ALA A 15 -18.67 15.34 -21.83
N SER A 16 -19.38 15.05 -20.75
CA SER A 16 -18.88 15.27 -19.41
C SER A 16 -17.73 14.28 -19.17
N CYS A 17 -16.49 14.73 -19.26
CA CYS A 17 -15.35 14.03 -18.69
C CYS A 17 -15.55 14.03 -17.16
N SER A 18 -16.20 13.02 -16.63
CA SER A 18 -16.19 12.73 -15.20
C SER A 18 -14.80 12.18 -14.84
N GLY A 19 -13.85 13.09 -14.58
CA GLY A 19 -12.67 12.73 -13.81
C GLY A 19 -13.16 12.17 -12.46
N LEU A 20 -12.59 11.07 -12.02
CA LEU A 20 -12.88 10.54 -10.68
C LEU A 20 -12.67 11.65 -9.66
N PRO A 21 -13.58 11.85 -8.70
CA PRO A 21 -13.40 12.89 -7.69
C PRO A 21 -12.11 12.61 -6.93
N ILE A 22 -11.26 13.63 -6.83
CA ILE A 22 -10.06 13.58 -5.99
C ILE A 22 -10.56 13.60 -4.55
N GLN A 23 -10.41 12.50 -3.83
CA GLN A 23 -10.75 12.42 -2.41
C GLN A 23 -9.60 12.92 -1.55
N THR A 24 -9.93 13.50 -0.41
CA THR A 24 -8.98 13.81 0.65
C THR A 24 -8.77 12.59 1.55
N LYS A 25 -7.68 12.57 2.33
CA LYS A 25 -7.42 11.50 3.30
C LYS A 25 -8.57 11.36 4.33
N LEU A 26 -9.12 12.49 4.80
CA LEU A 26 -10.23 12.48 5.75
C LEU A 26 -11.52 11.90 5.14
N GLU A 27 -11.81 12.21 3.88
CA GLU A 27 -13.00 11.67 3.19
C GLU A 27 -12.86 10.16 2.91
N ALA A 28 -11.66 9.71 2.58
CA ALA A 28 -11.41 8.30 2.26
C ALA A 28 -11.29 7.41 3.51
N TYR A 29 -10.69 7.95 4.59
CA TYR A 29 -10.33 7.17 5.79
C TYR A 29 -10.77 7.85 7.09
N PRO A 30 -12.08 8.15 7.28
CA PRO A 30 -12.55 8.91 8.43
C PRO A 30 -12.22 8.24 9.78
N ALA A 31 -12.22 6.92 9.84
CA ALA A 31 -11.88 6.16 11.05
C ALA A 31 -10.43 6.36 11.53
N MET A 32 -9.54 6.88 10.67
CA MET A 32 -8.15 7.19 11.05
C MET A 32 -8.01 8.54 11.77
N TYR A 33 -9.08 9.36 11.81
CA TYR A 33 -9.10 10.70 12.38
C TYR A 33 -10.02 10.84 13.59
N ASP A 34 -10.87 9.85 13.85
CA ASP A 34 -11.76 9.82 15.01
C ASP A 34 -11.09 9.24 16.27
N ASP A 35 -11.86 9.04 17.33
CA ASP A 35 -11.37 8.52 18.60
C ASP A 35 -10.86 7.06 18.50
N ARG A 36 -11.17 6.34 17.41
CA ARG A 36 -10.77 4.96 17.14
C ARG A 36 -9.44 4.85 16.39
N LYS A 37 -8.78 5.97 16.12
CA LYS A 37 -7.48 6.00 15.43
C LYS A 37 -6.47 5.07 16.09
N PRO A 38 -5.75 4.26 15.30
CA PRO A 38 -4.75 3.36 15.85
C PRO A 38 -3.48 4.14 16.26
N LEU A 39 -2.89 3.78 17.39
CA LEU A 39 -1.55 4.21 17.79
C LEU A 39 -0.50 3.17 17.41
N SER A 40 -0.90 1.89 17.45
CA SER A 40 -0.03 0.76 17.18
C SER A 40 -0.57 -0.11 16.04
N VAL A 41 0.33 -0.54 15.16
CA VAL A 41 0.01 -1.36 14.00
C VAL A 41 0.86 -2.63 14.04
N LEU A 42 0.20 -3.79 14.09
CA LEU A 42 0.84 -5.07 13.90
C LEU A 42 0.94 -5.36 12.40
N VAL A 43 2.14 -5.44 11.87
CA VAL A 43 2.36 -5.84 10.49
C VAL A 43 2.49 -7.35 10.42
N ILE A 44 1.63 -7.97 9.63
CA ILE A 44 1.69 -9.40 9.35
C ILE A 44 2.74 -9.65 8.24
N PRO A 45 3.59 -10.69 8.34
CA PRO A 45 4.50 -11.04 7.26
C PRO A 45 3.76 -11.11 5.92
N ALA A 46 4.33 -10.50 4.87
CA ALA A 46 3.63 -10.33 3.60
C ALA A 46 3.24 -11.67 2.96
N ILE A 47 2.04 -11.74 2.41
CA ILE A 47 1.58 -12.85 1.57
C ILE A 47 2.17 -12.65 0.18
N ASN A 48 2.83 -13.66 -0.37
CA ASN A 48 3.50 -13.56 -1.66
C ASN A 48 2.79 -14.39 -2.73
N ASN A 49 2.11 -13.73 -3.63
CA ASN A 49 1.48 -14.32 -4.81
C ASN A 49 2.36 -14.17 -6.08
N SER A 50 3.56 -13.56 -5.94
CA SER A 50 4.48 -13.38 -7.06
C SER A 50 5.34 -14.62 -7.28
N THR A 51 6.10 -14.62 -8.39
CA THR A 51 7.06 -15.69 -8.71
C THR A 51 8.42 -15.51 -8.01
N ALA A 52 8.66 -14.38 -7.35
CA ALA A 52 9.91 -14.10 -6.64
C ALA A 52 9.80 -14.55 -5.18
N ALA A 53 10.38 -15.69 -4.85
CA ALA A 53 10.27 -16.28 -3.50
C ALA A 53 10.84 -15.36 -2.41
N GLU A 54 11.88 -14.59 -2.72
CA GLU A 54 12.57 -13.66 -1.82
C GLU A 54 11.84 -12.34 -1.59
N ALA A 55 10.77 -12.02 -2.35
CA ALA A 55 10.06 -10.76 -2.27
C ALA A 55 9.50 -10.49 -0.87
N THR A 56 9.01 -11.53 -0.18
CA THR A 56 8.51 -11.43 1.20
C THR A 56 9.58 -10.94 2.16
N ASP A 57 10.80 -11.48 2.08
CA ASP A 57 11.87 -11.12 3.00
C ASP A 57 12.31 -9.67 2.77
N TYR A 58 12.49 -9.23 1.51
CA TYR A 58 12.79 -7.83 1.21
C TYR A 58 11.72 -6.88 1.73
N PHE A 59 10.47 -7.29 1.62
CA PHE A 59 9.34 -6.48 2.05
C PHE A 59 9.26 -6.38 3.57
N ASN A 60 9.37 -7.50 4.27
CA ASN A 60 9.26 -7.56 5.73
C ASN A 60 10.33 -6.71 6.43
N VAL A 61 11.56 -6.70 5.94
CA VAL A 61 12.66 -5.93 6.56
C VAL A 61 12.58 -4.43 6.27
N THR A 62 11.77 -4.00 5.30
CA THR A 62 11.71 -2.59 4.87
C THR A 62 10.44 -1.85 5.27
N ILE A 63 9.37 -2.54 5.66
CA ILE A 63 8.06 -1.92 5.91
C ILE A 63 7.98 -1.14 7.23
N THR A 64 8.72 -1.58 8.25
CA THR A 64 8.64 -1.00 9.59
C THR A 64 9.09 0.47 9.64
N GLU A 65 10.17 0.81 8.93
CA GLU A 65 10.72 2.16 8.93
C GLU A 65 9.74 3.20 8.36
N PRO A 66 9.19 3.05 7.14
CA PRO A 66 8.26 4.03 6.60
C PRO A 66 6.96 4.13 7.42
N LEU A 67 6.50 3.02 8.01
CA LEU A 67 5.32 3.03 8.88
C LEU A 67 5.58 3.81 10.18
N SER A 68 6.77 3.67 10.76
CA SER A 68 7.20 4.45 11.94
C SER A 68 7.36 5.93 11.60
N ASN A 69 7.87 6.27 10.41
CA ASN A 69 8.07 7.65 9.96
C ASN A 69 6.74 8.42 9.80
N VAL A 70 5.65 7.72 9.44
CA VAL A 70 4.32 8.35 9.42
C VAL A 70 3.64 8.36 10.79
N GLY A 71 4.32 7.91 11.85
CA GLY A 71 3.91 8.11 13.24
C GLY A 71 3.10 6.97 13.85
N TYR A 72 3.33 5.71 13.46
CA TYR A 72 2.76 4.54 14.11
C TYR A 72 3.82 3.80 14.92
N TYR A 73 3.43 3.30 16.10
CA TYR A 73 4.24 2.29 16.78
C TYR A 73 4.05 0.95 16.04
N THR A 74 5.16 0.29 15.71
CA THR A 74 5.09 -1.02 15.04
C THR A 74 6.10 -1.99 15.64
N MET A 75 5.73 -3.28 15.67
CA MET A 75 6.61 -4.35 16.08
C MET A 75 7.45 -4.82 14.87
N PRO A 76 8.73 -5.18 15.03
CA PRO A 76 9.53 -5.74 13.96
C PRO A 76 8.87 -6.99 13.36
N VAL A 77 8.68 -7.03 12.05
CA VAL A 77 7.94 -8.09 11.36
C VAL A 77 8.59 -9.47 11.58
N GLU A 78 9.92 -9.53 11.64
CA GLU A 78 10.64 -10.79 11.89
C GLU A 78 10.32 -11.37 13.27
N ILE A 79 10.10 -10.54 14.29
CA ILE A 79 9.66 -11.02 15.61
C ILE A 79 8.24 -11.58 15.52
N VAL A 80 7.35 -10.93 14.78
CA VAL A 80 5.98 -11.41 14.55
C VAL A 80 6.00 -12.74 13.80
N LYS A 81 6.84 -12.87 12.78
CA LYS A 81 7.08 -14.10 12.02
C LYS A 81 7.55 -15.24 12.92
N ASP A 82 8.52 -14.98 13.79
CA ASP A 82 9.03 -15.99 14.74
C ASP A 82 7.95 -16.46 15.72
N ILE A 83 7.10 -15.56 16.21
CA ILE A 83 5.97 -15.93 17.08
C ILE A 83 5.00 -16.82 16.31
N PHE A 84 4.63 -16.45 15.08
CA PHE A 84 3.72 -17.24 14.25
C PHE A 84 4.27 -18.65 13.96
N LEU A 85 5.54 -18.76 13.62
CA LEU A 85 6.19 -20.06 13.39
C LEU A 85 6.13 -20.97 14.62
N LYS A 86 6.29 -20.42 15.84
CA LYS A 86 6.15 -21.18 17.09
C LYS A 86 4.72 -21.66 17.33
N GLU A 87 3.72 -20.91 16.82
CA GLU A 87 2.30 -21.29 16.88
C GLU A 87 1.88 -22.20 15.71
N GLY A 88 2.82 -22.60 14.85
CA GLY A 88 2.54 -23.45 13.69
C GLY A 88 1.98 -22.71 12.46
N ILE A 89 1.98 -21.38 12.49
CA ILE A 89 1.55 -20.54 11.36
C ILE A 89 2.77 -20.30 10.46
N VAL A 90 2.85 -21.06 9.39
CA VAL A 90 3.98 -21.03 8.44
C VAL A 90 3.74 -20.09 7.26
N ASP A 91 2.48 -19.69 7.03
CA ASP A 91 2.08 -18.78 5.96
C ASP A 91 0.98 -17.83 6.48
N SER A 92 1.10 -16.55 6.15
CA SER A 92 0.19 -15.52 6.63
C SER A 92 -1.23 -15.66 6.07
N SER A 93 -1.42 -16.39 4.97
CA SER A 93 -2.75 -16.71 4.45
C SER A 93 -3.58 -17.57 5.44
N MET A 94 -2.92 -18.34 6.31
CA MET A 94 -3.59 -19.16 7.34
C MET A 94 -4.36 -18.31 8.36
N ILE A 95 -3.97 -17.06 8.55
CA ILE A 95 -4.58 -16.15 9.53
C ILE A 95 -5.46 -15.08 8.89
N LYS A 96 -5.49 -15.02 7.55
CA LYS A 96 -6.40 -14.16 6.81
C LYS A 96 -7.84 -14.61 7.08
N GLY A 97 -8.68 -13.70 7.58
CA GLY A 97 -10.07 -14.02 7.93
C GLY A 97 -10.29 -14.46 9.39
N LEU A 98 -9.23 -14.59 10.20
CA LEU A 98 -9.42 -14.75 11.65
C LEU A 98 -9.96 -13.45 12.28
N PRO A 99 -10.73 -13.55 13.38
CA PRO A 99 -11.18 -12.35 14.11
C PRO A 99 -9.99 -11.49 14.54
N THR A 100 -9.99 -10.21 14.17
CA THR A 100 -8.84 -9.31 14.44
C THR A 100 -8.60 -9.07 15.93
N THR A 101 -9.59 -9.33 16.78
CA THR A 101 -9.49 -9.27 18.24
C THR A 101 -8.39 -10.18 18.82
N ILE A 102 -7.99 -11.24 18.12
CA ILE A 102 -6.86 -12.08 18.52
C ILE A 102 -5.54 -11.31 18.53
N PHE A 103 -5.37 -10.36 17.60
CA PHE A 103 -4.17 -9.54 17.52
C PHE A 103 -4.14 -8.50 18.65
N LYS A 104 -5.29 -7.92 19.01
CA LYS A 104 -5.41 -7.08 20.22
C LYS A 104 -5.02 -7.84 21.47
N LYS A 105 -5.57 -9.04 21.64
CA LYS A 105 -5.35 -9.85 22.82
C LYS A 105 -3.89 -10.30 22.98
N ASN A 106 -3.24 -10.71 21.88
CA ASN A 106 -1.93 -11.34 21.93
C ASN A 106 -0.77 -10.36 21.77
N PHE A 107 -0.98 -9.25 21.04
CA PHE A 107 0.05 -8.27 20.70
C PHE A 107 -0.25 -6.87 21.26
N GLY A 108 -1.45 -6.61 21.75
CA GLY A 108 -1.88 -5.30 22.22
C GLY A 108 -2.05 -4.27 21.09
N ALA A 109 -1.98 -4.69 19.83
CA ALA A 109 -2.06 -3.80 18.68
C ALA A 109 -3.46 -3.21 18.48
N ASP A 110 -3.55 -1.94 18.06
CA ASP A 110 -4.83 -1.26 17.78
C ASP A 110 -5.31 -1.55 16.35
N ALA A 111 -4.38 -1.78 15.43
CA ALA A 111 -4.67 -2.19 14.07
C ALA A 111 -3.76 -3.34 13.63
N VAL A 112 -4.20 -4.09 12.63
CA VAL A 112 -3.42 -5.11 11.95
C VAL A 112 -3.33 -4.77 10.46
N LEU A 113 -2.13 -4.83 9.90
CA LEU A 113 -1.84 -4.56 8.51
C LEU A 113 -1.50 -5.86 7.79
N PHE A 114 -2.31 -6.22 6.82
CA PHE A 114 -2.05 -7.28 5.86
C PHE A 114 -1.49 -6.70 4.58
N VAL A 115 -0.46 -7.34 4.05
CA VAL A 115 0.14 -6.96 2.76
C VAL A 115 0.18 -8.17 1.87
N THR A 116 -0.24 -8.00 0.62
CA THR A 116 -0.18 -9.02 -0.42
C THR A 116 0.68 -8.51 -1.56
N ILE A 117 1.75 -9.23 -1.88
CA ILE A 117 2.62 -8.97 -3.03
C ILE A 117 2.04 -9.74 -4.21
N ASN A 118 1.41 -9.04 -5.16
CA ASN A 118 0.78 -9.66 -6.32
C ASN A 118 1.76 -9.84 -7.47
N LYS A 119 2.76 -8.95 -7.55
CA LYS A 119 3.75 -8.96 -8.62
C LYS A 119 5.10 -8.48 -8.10
N TRP A 120 6.14 -9.18 -8.53
CA TRP A 120 7.54 -8.81 -8.35
C TRP A 120 8.32 -9.27 -9.57
N ASP A 121 8.25 -8.49 -10.65
CA ASP A 121 8.84 -8.83 -11.93
C ASP A 121 10.11 -8.02 -12.16
N LYS A 122 11.19 -8.73 -12.45
CA LYS A 122 12.51 -8.19 -12.77
C LYS A 122 12.72 -8.24 -14.28
N GLN A 123 12.89 -7.08 -14.90
CA GLN A 123 13.25 -7.03 -16.33
C GLN A 123 14.68 -6.52 -16.46
N TYR A 124 15.54 -7.33 -17.05
CA TYR A 124 16.92 -6.99 -17.35
C TYR A 124 17.05 -6.68 -18.83
N ILE A 125 17.43 -5.44 -19.15
CA ILE A 125 17.90 -5.04 -20.47
C ILE A 125 19.36 -4.66 -20.28
N VAL A 126 20.25 -4.98 -21.25
CA VAL A 126 21.72 -4.94 -21.14
C VAL A 126 22.30 -3.60 -20.63
N LEU A 127 21.55 -2.50 -20.69
CA LEU A 127 21.96 -1.17 -20.20
C LEU A 127 20.89 -0.48 -19.34
N ALA A 128 19.77 -1.14 -19.11
CA ALA A 128 18.69 -0.61 -18.31
C ALA A 128 17.95 -1.78 -17.66
N GLY A 129 17.52 -1.61 -16.43
CA GLY A 129 16.68 -2.57 -15.75
C GLY A 129 15.51 -1.87 -15.07
N ASN A 130 14.41 -2.56 -14.94
CA ASN A 130 13.33 -2.12 -14.09
C ASN A 130 12.76 -3.27 -13.29
N VAL A 131 12.15 -2.93 -12.14
CA VAL A 131 11.40 -3.87 -11.32
C VAL A 131 9.98 -3.34 -11.21
N THR A 132 9.02 -4.17 -11.62
CA THR A 132 7.60 -3.87 -11.44
C THR A 132 7.11 -4.59 -10.19
N VAL A 133 6.62 -3.82 -9.24
CA VAL A 133 6.06 -4.31 -7.97
C VAL A 133 4.58 -3.93 -7.90
N SER A 134 3.72 -4.92 -7.61
CA SER A 134 2.29 -4.70 -7.37
C SER A 134 1.91 -5.26 -6.01
N MET A 135 1.27 -4.42 -5.18
CA MET A 135 0.97 -4.76 -3.80
C MET A 135 -0.39 -4.21 -3.38
N ASP A 136 -1.05 -4.99 -2.53
CA ASP A 136 -2.26 -4.59 -1.83
C ASP A 136 -1.96 -4.51 -0.33
N TYR A 137 -2.42 -3.44 0.29
CA TYR A 137 -2.34 -3.16 1.72
C TYR A 137 -3.75 -3.05 2.27
N VAL A 138 -4.04 -3.76 3.35
CA VAL A 138 -5.33 -3.68 4.05
C VAL A 138 -5.07 -3.58 5.54
N MET A 139 -5.47 -2.46 6.15
CA MET A 139 -5.38 -2.22 7.58
C MET A 139 -6.77 -2.34 8.22
N LEU A 140 -6.89 -3.22 9.21
CA LEU A 140 -8.13 -3.44 9.94
C LEU A 140 -7.96 -3.01 11.40
N SER A 141 -9.03 -2.44 11.95
CA SER A 141 -9.13 -2.25 13.40
C SER A 141 -9.13 -3.61 14.11
N THR A 142 -8.33 -3.76 15.16
CA THR A 142 -8.34 -5.00 15.97
C THR A 142 -9.53 -5.09 16.91
N GLU A 143 -10.24 -3.98 17.12
CA GLU A 143 -11.42 -3.91 17.96
C GLU A 143 -12.70 -4.22 17.18
N THR A 144 -12.88 -3.58 16.01
CA THR A 144 -14.12 -3.68 15.23
C THR A 144 -14.04 -4.63 14.05
N SER A 145 -12.84 -5.03 13.62
CA SER A 145 -12.56 -5.79 12.38
C SER A 145 -12.92 -5.02 11.09
N GLU A 146 -13.22 -3.74 11.19
CA GLU A 146 -13.48 -2.89 10.02
C GLU A 146 -12.18 -2.52 9.32
N ILE A 147 -12.22 -2.42 7.99
CA ILE A 147 -11.13 -1.85 7.21
C ILE A 147 -11.09 -0.35 7.49
N ILE A 148 -9.97 0.12 8.06
CA ILE A 148 -9.76 1.53 8.37
C ILE A 148 -8.87 2.24 7.36
N TRP A 149 -8.05 1.48 6.60
CA TRP A 149 -7.25 1.98 5.49
C TRP A 149 -6.96 0.84 4.51
N GLN A 150 -6.95 1.15 3.23
CA GLN A 150 -6.54 0.23 2.17
C GLN A 150 -5.85 0.99 1.04
N TYR A 151 -4.90 0.33 0.39
CA TYR A 151 -4.17 0.91 -0.71
C TYR A 151 -3.68 -0.19 -1.65
N SER A 152 -3.83 0.03 -2.96
CA SER A 152 -3.32 -0.87 -3.99
C SER A 152 -2.48 -0.06 -4.97
N ALA A 153 -1.29 -0.55 -5.28
CA ALA A 153 -0.42 0.11 -6.24
C ALA A 153 0.35 -0.89 -7.09
N THR A 154 0.55 -0.52 -8.34
CA THR A 154 1.55 -1.12 -9.22
C THR A 154 2.55 -0.04 -9.57
N GLN A 155 3.82 -0.28 -9.24
CA GLN A 155 4.92 0.65 -9.44
C GLN A 155 5.99 0.00 -10.30
N THR A 156 6.51 0.76 -11.26
CA THR A 156 7.71 0.36 -11.99
C THR A 156 8.85 1.24 -11.52
N ILE A 157 9.85 0.61 -10.93
CA ILE A 157 11.03 1.26 -10.37
C ILE A 157 12.17 1.04 -11.34
N ASP A 158 12.69 2.13 -11.90
CA ASP A 158 13.86 2.10 -12.76
C ASP A 158 15.10 1.85 -11.90
N THR A 159 15.90 0.86 -12.30
CA THR A 159 17.13 0.47 -11.61
C THR A 159 18.38 1.07 -12.27
N THR A 160 18.23 1.96 -13.25
CA THR A 160 19.35 2.67 -13.85
C THR A 160 19.79 3.86 -13.00
N ALA A 161 21.11 4.11 -12.99
CA ALA A 161 21.73 5.15 -12.12
C ALA A 161 21.34 6.60 -12.42
N GLU A 162 20.52 6.86 -13.45
CA GLU A 162 20.18 8.21 -13.90
C GLU A 162 18.77 8.70 -13.53
N SER A 163 17.94 7.88 -12.90
CA SER A 163 16.58 8.30 -12.52
C SER A 163 16.58 9.16 -11.25
N SER A 164 17.08 10.38 -11.38
CA SER A 164 17.09 11.39 -10.33
C SER A 164 15.73 12.07 -10.20
N GLY A 165 15.00 11.74 -9.17
CA GLY A 165 13.73 12.43 -8.83
C GLY A 165 13.22 12.20 -7.44
N PHE A 166 13.76 11.23 -6.72
CA PHE A 166 13.38 10.93 -5.34
C PHE A 166 14.62 10.85 -4.43
N ILE A 167 14.45 11.25 -3.19
CA ILE A 167 15.48 11.30 -2.11
C ILE A 167 16.19 9.94 -1.88
N ILE A 168 15.71 8.87 -2.48
CA ILE A 168 16.25 7.50 -2.40
C ILE A 168 17.17 7.15 -3.59
N ALA A 169 17.31 8.04 -4.58
CA ALA A 169 18.13 7.78 -5.77
C ALA A 169 19.60 7.46 -5.41
N ASP A 170 20.15 8.10 -4.38
CA ASP A 170 21.52 7.85 -3.92
C ASP A 170 21.69 6.46 -3.31
N LEU A 171 20.66 5.90 -2.68
CA LEU A 171 20.68 4.55 -2.11
C LEU A 171 20.56 3.49 -3.21
N ILE A 172 19.74 3.73 -4.23
CA ILE A 172 19.55 2.80 -5.36
C ILE A 172 20.79 2.78 -6.24
N SER A 173 21.37 3.95 -6.55
CA SER A 173 22.55 4.04 -7.41
C SER A 173 23.77 3.32 -6.83
N THR A 174 23.91 3.29 -5.52
CA THR A 174 25.02 2.58 -4.84
C THR A 174 24.83 1.08 -4.80
N ALA A 175 23.58 0.60 -4.70
CA ALA A 175 23.26 -0.82 -4.60
C ALA A 175 23.33 -1.56 -5.96
N ILE A 176 23.06 -0.86 -7.08
CA ILE A 176 22.95 -1.47 -8.42
C ILE A 176 24.30 -1.62 -9.13
N THR A 177 25.33 -0.89 -8.70
CA THR A 177 26.67 -0.96 -9.31
C THR A 177 27.47 -2.23 -8.94
N THR A 178 26.97 -3.05 -8.02
CA THR A 178 27.59 -4.33 -7.65
C THR A 178 26.86 -5.50 -8.31
N ALA A 179 27.57 -6.52 -8.73
CA ALA A 179 27.09 -7.67 -9.51
C ALA A 179 25.98 -8.53 -8.83
N THR A 180 25.61 -8.21 -7.61
CA THR A 180 24.45 -8.73 -6.88
C THR A 180 23.48 -7.61 -6.69
N THR A 181 22.42 -7.58 -7.50
CA THR A 181 21.36 -6.56 -7.35
C THR A 181 20.68 -6.72 -5.98
N ASP A 182 20.88 -5.76 -5.12
CA ASP A 182 20.16 -5.67 -3.85
C ASP A 182 18.75 -5.09 -4.10
N TYR A 183 17.71 -5.88 -3.84
CA TYR A 183 16.31 -5.47 -4.02
C TYR A 183 15.71 -4.83 -2.76
N VAL A 184 16.40 -4.77 -1.65
CA VAL A 184 15.96 -4.11 -0.42
C VAL A 184 15.61 -2.63 -0.66
N PRO A 185 16.42 -1.82 -1.37
CA PRO A 185 16.07 -0.44 -1.68
C PRO A 185 14.77 -0.30 -2.48
N ILE A 186 14.50 -1.24 -3.39
CA ILE A 186 13.28 -1.25 -4.22
C ILE A 186 12.04 -1.53 -3.35
N ALA A 187 12.11 -2.53 -2.47
CA ALA A 187 11.06 -2.82 -1.51
C ALA A 187 10.83 -1.63 -0.56
N LYS A 188 11.91 -1.00 -0.09
CA LYS A 188 11.85 0.21 0.75
C LYS A 188 11.12 1.36 0.03
N GLN A 189 11.49 1.65 -1.21
CA GLN A 189 10.85 2.70 -2.02
C GLN A 189 9.35 2.41 -2.21
N ALA A 190 8.99 1.17 -2.53
CA ALA A 190 7.61 0.76 -2.71
C ALA A 190 6.78 0.98 -1.43
N ASN A 191 7.32 0.61 -0.26
CA ASN A 191 6.68 0.82 1.03
C ASN A 191 6.55 2.32 1.37
N PHE A 192 7.59 3.13 1.16
CA PHE A 192 7.53 4.57 1.38
C PHE A 192 6.45 5.23 0.53
N GLN A 193 6.36 4.86 -0.75
CA GLN A 193 5.37 5.42 -1.65
C GLN A 193 3.94 5.04 -1.26
N ALA A 194 3.70 3.78 -0.86
CA ALA A 194 2.39 3.35 -0.40
C ALA A 194 1.91 4.18 0.82
N PHE A 195 2.80 4.45 1.77
CA PHE A 195 2.44 5.16 2.99
C PHE A 195 2.32 6.68 2.84
N THR A 196 2.61 7.25 1.66
CA THR A 196 2.22 8.65 1.38
C THR A 196 0.70 8.85 1.41
N ALA A 197 -0.07 7.82 1.07
CA ALA A 197 -1.52 7.83 1.12
C ALA A 197 -2.09 7.51 2.52
N LEU A 198 -1.27 6.99 3.44
CA LEU A 198 -1.70 6.68 4.80
C LEU A 198 -1.84 7.97 5.61
N PRO A 199 -2.93 8.18 6.36
CA PRO A 199 -3.01 9.25 7.36
C PRO A 199 -1.89 9.15 8.40
N HIS A 200 -1.41 10.30 8.88
CA HIS A 200 -0.37 10.32 9.90
C HIS A 200 -0.88 9.78 11.24
N GLY A 201 -0.12 8.87 11.84
CA GLY A 201 -0.41 8.27 13.13
C GLY A 201 -0.16 9.21 14.31
N GLY A 202 -0.60 8.80 15.50
CA GLY A 202 -0.62 9.64 16.70
C GLY A 202 0.74 10.08 17.24
N TYR A 203 1.84 9.49 16.76
CA TYR A 203 3.20 9.91 17.13
C TYR A 203 3.85 10.87 16.12
N SER A 204 3.12 11.28 15.09
CA SER A 204 3.56 12.28 14.12
C SER A 204 3.05 13.67 14.48
N ASP A 205 3.89 14.71 14.34
CA ASP A 205 3.48 16.11 14.46
C ASP A 205 2.43 16.52 13.39
N GLN A 206 2.30 15.75 12.33
CA GLN A 206 1.32 15.96 11.26
C GLN A 206 -0.01 15.26 11.53
N HIS A 207 -0.14 14.55 12.66
CA HIS A 207 -1.38 13.85 12.99
C HIS A 207 -2.58 14.80 13.02
N GLY A 208 -3.63 14.47 12.27
CA GLY A 208 -4.84 15.27 12.15
C GLY A 208 -4.71 16.52 11.27
N LEU A 209 -3.48 16.90 10.81
CA LEU A 209 -3.25 18.05 9.94
C LEU A 209 -3.28 17.69 8.46
N ASP A 210 -3.15 16.43 8.13
CA ASP A 210 -3.06 15.92 6.76
C ASP A 210 -4.42 15.53 6.14
N GLY A 211 -5.52 15.68 6.87
CA GLY A 211 -6.85 15.26 6.45
C GLY A 211 -7.33 15.88 5.14
N ASN A 212 -6.89 17.10 4.82
CA ASN A 212 -7.21 17.80 3.57
C ASN A 212 -6.26 17.47 2.41
N GLN A 213 -5.25 16.65 2.62
CA GLN A 213 -4.36 16.21 1.55
C GLN A 213 -5.10 15.28 0.61
N SER A 214 -4.95 15.53 -0.70
CA SER A 214 -5.54 14.67 -1.72
C SER A 214 -4.80 13.34 -1.79
N ILE A 215 -5.55 12.25 -1.85
CA ILE A 215 -5.00 10.95 -2.19
C ILE A 215 -4.99 10.83 -3.71
N SER A 216 -3.81 10.53 -4.29
CA SER A 216 -3.71 10.11 -5.68
C SER A 216 -4.28 8.70 -5.79
N THR A 217 -5.56 8.61 -6.10
CA THR A 217 -6.30 7.35 -6.06
C THR A 217 -6.06 6.57 -7.34
N THR A 218 -5.21 5.55 -7.26
CA THR A 218 -5.48 4.34 -8.03
C THR A 218 -6.08 3.34 -7.05
N LEU A 219 -7.28 3.66 -6.55
CA LEU A 219 -8.13 2.67 -5.89
C LEU A 219 -8.62 1.74 -7.00
N LYS A 220 -7.93 0.65 -7.21
CA LYS A 220 -8.58 -0.53 -7.75
C LYS A 220 -9.39 -1.06 -6.56
N ASP A 221 -10.72 -1.10 -6.72
CA ASP A 221 -11.58 -1.80 -5.79
C ASP A 221 -10.94 -3.17 -5.56
N ALA A 222 -10.40 -3.38 -4.36
CA ALA A 222 -10.06 -4.70 -3.90
C ALA A 222 -11.41 -5.37 -3.65
N ALA A 223 -12.02 -5.87 -4.73
CA ALA A 223 -13.10 -6.80 -4.64
C ALA A 223 -12.57 -7.96 -3.79
N LEU A 224 -13.08 -8.07 -2.58
CA LEU A 224 -13.12 -9.31 -1.86
C LEU A 224 -13.99 -10.21 -2.75
N ASP A 225 -13.36 -10.90 -3.69
CA ASP A 225 -13.99 -12.00 -4.38
C ASP A 225 -14.26 -13.07 -3.31
N ASP A 226 -15.46 -12.93 -2.76
CA ASP A 226 -16.18 -13.95 -2.03
C ASP A 226 -16.70 -14.91 -3.11
N GLU A 227 -15.89 -15.86 -3.49
CA GLU A 227 -16.33 -17.03 -4.23
C GLU A 227 -16.00 -18.29 -3.42
N GLY A 228 -17.09 -18.82 -2.84
CA GLY A 228 -17.58 -20.15 -2.61
C GLY A 228 -16.64 -21.25 -2.10
#